data_d2ed9fe16d6a2b07ead7119caa9737e1
#
_entry.id   d2ed9fe16d6a2b07ead7119caa9737e1
#
_cell.length_a   1.000
_cell.length_b   1.000
_cell.length_c   1.000
_cell.angle_alpha   90.00
_cell.angle_beta   90.00
_cell.angle_gamma   90.00
#
_symmetry.space_group_name_H-M   'P 1'
#
loop_
_entity.id
_entity.type
_entity.pdbx_description
1 polymer ?
#
loop_
_entity_poly.entity_id
_entity_poly.type
_entity_poly.pdbx_seq_one_letter_code
_entity_poly.pdbx_strand_id
1 'polypeptide(L)'
;MKKSLVLAMAMALGVTASAYAANPFSDVPAGHWAYDSVNKLAAAGIVDGYGNGTFGGDRLMTRYEMAQIVAKAMAKGANVDRLAAEFADELDSLGVRVAALEKKSDNVKITGQIRAHYESYDKQRLGKDTNATSALRSRIWLTGQVNEDWKYTGMLQNEQDLLDDKGNEKTDFQRAFVSGRIGGVKVEAGRNNTVLGGGVGNILSNRTDAVKLGFGKDVKFGLQYGRVDPGSDAPKTDTYWAATLGGKIGALGLNAGYYDFDNVYKLGNGGYAAKGGQDDKIWSIGADYSFGDVVLDATYLKSDVDKINGSSVDEDGYVIGLTYKGAKAAKAGSYGIYAKYYEQGAGTYIHHGMNTNLANDFGTYGFKGFMVGANYALAKNIVAAVEYSDFDAKNTVDGVKPKSDKTIWSEVIFTF
;
A
#
# COMPACT_ATOMS: atom_id res chain seq x y z
N MET A 1 -28.94 15.05 33.64
CA MET A 1 -27.64 14.79 32.97
C MET A 1 -26.97 13.50 33.46
N LYS A 2 -27.10 13.08 34.69
CA LYS A 2 -26.33 11.96 35.29
C LYS A 2 -26.72 10.55 34.79
N LYS A 3 -28.01 10.29 34.55
CA LYS A 3 -28.51 8.95 34.14
C LYS A 3 -28.15 8.60 32.69
N SER A 4 -28.11 9.61 31.82
CA SER A 4 -27.76 9.45 30.40
C SER A 4 -26.26 9.19 30.15
N LEU A 5 -25.39 9.68 31.05
CA LEU A 5 -23.94 9.56 30.90
C LEU A 5 -23.45 8.15 31.20
N VAL A 6 -24.00 7.50 32.23
CA VAL A 6 -23.71 6.11 32.62
C VAL A 6 -24.18 5.16 31.50
N LEU A 7 -25.35 5.43 30.91
CA LEU A 7 -25.86 4.63 29.79
C LEU A 7 -25.03 4.79 28.52
N ALA A 8 -24.54 6.02 28.25
CA ALA A 8 -23.65 6.28 27.10
C ALA A 8 -22.30 5.56 27.22
N MET A 9 -21.73 5.47 28.43
CA MET A 9 -20.50 4.71 28.66
C MET A 9 -20.72 3.19 28.52
N ALA A 10 -21.84 2.65 28.94
CA ALA A 10 -22.16 1.22 28.78
C ALA A 10 -22.31 0.81 27.31
N MET A 11 -22.83 1.73 26.46
CA MET A 11 -22.94 1.49 25.00
C MET A 11 -21.60 1.61 24.26
N ALA A 12 -20.68 2.45 24.76
CA ALA A 12 -19.37 2.64 24.13
C ALA A 12 -18.41 1.46 24.31
N LEU A 13 -18.66 0.59 25.28
CA LEU A 13 -17.76 -0.52 25.63
C LEU A 13 -17.88 -1.77 24.76
N GLY A 14 -18.95 -1.94 23.96
CA GLY A 14 -19.12 -3.11 23.08
C GLY A 14 -18.93 -4.47 23.79
N VAL A 15 -19.31 -4.59 25.06
CA VAL A 15 -18.98 -5.74 25.92
C VAL A 15 -19.71 -6.97 25.44
N THR A 16 -18.97 -7.93 24.89
CA THR A 16 -19.43 -9.31 24.69
C THR A 16 -19.70 -9.97 26.04
N ALA A 17 -20.87 -10.56 26.19
CA ALA A 17 -21.35 -11.17 27.42
C ALA A 17 -20.39 -12.23 27.96
N SER A 18 -19.76 -11.94 29.08
CA SER A 18 -19.08 -12.93 29.92
C SER A 18 -19.84 -13.02 31.25
N ALA A 19 -19.98 -14.22 31.76
CA ALA A 19 -20.69 -14.65 32.96
C ALA A 19 -21.04 -13.55 33.97
N TYR A 20 -22.34 -13.33 34.22
CA TYR A 20 -22.87 -12.39 35.17
C TYR A 20 -22.44 -12.73 36.60
N ALA A 21 -21.47 -12.04 37.15
CA ALA A 21 -21.33 -11.92 38.60
C ALA A 21 -22.54 -11.11 39.13
N ALA A 22 -23.07 -11.49 40.26
CA ALA A 22 -24.17 -10.74 40.89
C ALA A 22 -23.75 -9.28 41.12
N ASN A 23 -24.67 -8.34 40.92
CA ASN A 23 -24.42 -6.91 41.13
C ASN A 23 -23.88 -6.67 42.55
N PRO A 24 -22.70 -6.06 42.72
CA PRO A 24 -22.10 -5.83 44.01
C PRO A 24 -22.79 -4.73 44.84
N PHE A 25 -23.79 -4.03 44.28
CA PHE A 25 -24.39 -2.83 44.87
C PHE A 25 -25.80 -3.10 45.38
N SER A 26 -26.01 -2.91 46.69
CA SER A 26 -27.27 -3.17 47.35
C SER A 26 -28.40 -2.19 47.00
N ASP A 27 -28.05 -0.99 46.55
CA ASP A 27 -29.00 0.08 46.16
C ASP A 27 -29.40 0.02 44.67
N VAL A 28 -28.92 -0.98 43.91
CA VAL A 28 -29.36 -1.22 42.54
C VAL A 28 -29.89 -2.66 42.42
N PRO A 29 -31.14 -2.91 42.88
CA PRO A 29 -31.73 -4.26 42.88
C PRO A 29 -32.05 -4.74 41.46
N ALA A 30 -32.22 -6.05 41.25
CA ALA A 30 -32.43 -6.70 39.96
C ALA A 30 -33.60 -6.13 39.12
N GLY A 31 -34.58 -5.50 39.78
CA GLY A 31 -35.70 -4.79 39.09
C GLY A 31 -35.42 -3.34 38.72
N HIS A 32 -34.25 -2.82 39.04
CA HIS A 32 -33.91 -1.43 38.74
C HIS A 32 -33.54 -1.27 37.25
N TRP A 33 -34.04 -0.21 36.61
CA TRP A 33 -33.82 0.02 35.17
C TRP A 33 -32.32 0.09 34.76
N ALA A 34 -31.44 0.47 35.65
CA ALA A 34 -30.00 0.57 35.41
C ALA A 34 -29.21 -0.68 35.79
N TYR A 35 -29.88 -1.73 36.35
CA TYR A 35 -29.21 -2.93 36.91
C TYR A 35 -28.17 -3.54 35.97
N ASP A 36 -28.57 -3.86 34.74
CA ASP A 36 -27.67 -4.51 33.77
C ASP A 36 -26.48 -3.63 33.35
N SER A 37 -26.74 -2.29 33.20
CA SER A 37 -25.69 -1.35 32.80
C SER A 37 -24.67 -1.14 33.94
N VAL A 38 -25.15 -0.98 35.18
CA VAL A 38 -24.28 -0.82 36.35
C VAL A 38 -23.48 -2.10 36.60
N ASN A 39 -24.13 -3.26 36.50
CA ASN A 39 -23.48 -4.56 36.67
C ASN A 39 -22.37 -4.78 35.62
N LYS A 40 -22.61 -4.46 34.34
CA LYS A 40 -21.60 -4.53 33.29
C LYS A 40 -20.41 -3.59 33.55
N LEU A 41 -20.67 -2.37 34.00
CA LEU A 41 -19.61 -1.40 34.31
C LEU A 41 -18.80 -1.83 35.55
N ALA A 42 -19.44 -2.43 36.54
CA ALA A 42 -18.79 -2.97 37.73
C ALA A 42 -17.95 -4.20 37.39
N ALA A 43 -18.49 -5.14 36.60
CA ALA A 43 -17.77 -6.32 36.13
C ALA A 43 -16.57 -5.98 35.25
N ALA A 44 -16.66 -4.88 34.47
CA ALA A 44 -15.55 -4.33 33.70
C ALA A 44 -14.53 -3.57 34.57
N GLY A 45 -14.78 -3.36 35.87
CA GLY A 45 -13.93 -2.60 36.79
C GLY A 45 -13.87 -1.11 36.46
N ILE A 46 -14.91 -0.57 35.85
CA ILE A 46 -15.03 0.87 35.51
C ILE A 46 -15.70 1.65 36.66
N VAL A 47 -16.64 1.01 37.33
CA VAL A 47 -17.35 1.56 38.46
C VAL A 47 -17.13 0.65 39.68
N ASP A 48 -16.62 1.20 40.78
CA ASP A 48 -16.38 0.46 42.03
C ASP A 48 -17.47 0.75 43.09
N GLY A 49 -18.34 1.73 42.86
CA GLY A 49 -19.27 2.22 43.86
C GLY A 49 -18.59 2.94 45.02
N TYR A 50 -19.29 3.01 46.14
CA TYR A 50 -18.72 3.54 47.37
C TYR A 50 -18.39 2.39 48.32
N GLY A 51 -17.38 2.54 49.13
CA GLY A 51 -16.83 1.48 49.99
C GLY A 51 -17.81 0.79 50.96
N ASN A 52 -19.07 1.27 51.04
CA ASN A 52 -20.16 0.70 51.81
C ASN A 52 -21.05 -0.28 51.01
N GLY A 53 -20.65 -0.69 49.80
CA GLY A 53 -21.41 -1.62 48.95
C GLY A 53 -22.60 -0.98 48.23
N THR A 54 -22.61 0.34 48.04
CA THR A 54 -23.62 1.03 47.27
C THR A 54 -23.05 1.68 46.01
N PHE A 55 -23.91 1.85 45.00
CA PHE A 55 -23.61 2.57 43.76
C PHE A 55 -23.79 4.09 43.95
N GLY A 56 -24.74 4.50 44.79
CA GLY A 56 -25.03 5.88 45.08
C GLY A 56 -25.66 6.66 43.91
N GLY A 57 -26.59 6.04 43.19
CA GLY A 57 -27.20 6.59 41.98
C GLY A 57 -27.94 7.93 42.14
N ASP A 58 -28.39 8.23 43.35
CA ASP A 58 -29.07 9.49 43.70
C ASP A 58 -28.13 10.54 44.28
N ARG A 59 -26.86 10.20 44.51
CA ARG A 59 -25.85 11.12 45.02
C ARG A 59 -25.34 12.05 43.93
N LEU A 60 -24.98 13.28 44.28
CA LEU A 60 -24.25 14.19 43.44
C LEU A 60 -22.80 13.70 43.31
N MET A 61 -22.35 13.46 42.08
CA MET A 61 -20.97 13.07 41.75
C MET A 61 -20.11 14.32 41.52
N THR A 62 -18.93 14.35 42.10
CA THR A 62 -17.93 15.38 41.84
C THR A 62 -17.30 15.21 40.46
N ARG A 63 -16.68 16.27 39.91
CA ARG A 63 -15.92 16.16 38.66
C ARG A 63 -14.78 15.18 38.77
N TYR A 64 -14.07 15.09 39.89
CA TYR A 64 -12.99 14.13 40.12
C TYR A 64 -13.47 12.68 40.16
N GLU A 65 -14.61 12.37 40.77
CA GLU A 65 -15.20 11.03 40.74
C GLU A 65 -15.58 10.64 39.31
N MET A 66 -16.09 11.57 38.52
CA MET A 66 -16.37 11.33 37.09
C MET A 66 -15.09 11.14 36.30
N ALA A 67 -14.04 11.94 36.52
CA ALA A 67 -12.76 11.78 35.87
C ALA A 67 -12.11 10.41 36.15
N GLN A 68 -12.22 9.88 37.38
CA GLN A 68 -11.77 8.52 37.71
C GLN A 68 -12.50 7.45 36.89
N ILE A 69 -13.80 7.57 36.69
CA ILE A 69 -14.61 6.65 35.88
C ILE A 69 -14.15 6.75 34.41
N VAL A 70 -13.93 7.96 33.88
CA VAL A 70 -13.42 8.19 32.53
C VAL A 70 -12.04 7.59 32.38
N ALA A 71 -11.11 7.77 33.33
CA ALA A 71 -9.79 7.19 33.34
C ALA A 71 -9.81 5.65 33.26
N LYS A 72 -10.67 5.01 34.08
CA LYS A 72 -10.83 3.55 34.04
C LYS A 72 -11.43 3.05 32.73
N ALA A 73 -12.40 3.78 32.15
CA ALA A 73 -12.98 3.46 30.86
C ALA A 73 -11.94 3.56 29.74
N MET A 74 -11.07 4.59 29.76
CA MET A 74 -9.94 4.74 28.84
C MET A 74 -8.95 3.58 28.95
N ALA A 75 -8.56 3.21 30.17
CA ALA A 75 -7.64 2.09 30.41
C ALA A 75 -8.20 0.75 29.91
N LYS A 76 -9.51 0.62 29.75
CA LYS A 76 -10.21 -0.55 29.20
C LYS A 76 -10.47 -0.43 27.68
N GLY A 77 -9.96 0.60 27.03
CA GLY A 77 -10.08 0.81 25.58
C GLY A 77 -11.43 1.35 25.10
N ALA A 78 -12.23 1.94 26.01
CA ALA A 78 -13.50 2.56 25.62
C ALA A 78 -13.26 3.88 24.86
N ASN A 79 -14.04 4.14 23.81
CA ASN A 79 -14.05 5.43 23.15
C ASN A 79 -14.82 6.45 24.01
N VAL A 80 -14.09 7.26 24.75
CA VAL A 80 -14.60 8.31 25.63
C VAL A 80 -13.98 9.68 25.31
N ASP A 81 -13.55 9.92 24.09
CA ASP A 81 -12.78 11.10 23.66
C ASP A 81 -13.45 12.43 24.09
N ARG A 82 -14.76 12.55 23.95
CA ARG A 82 -15.50 13.74 24.37
C ARG A 82 -15.50 13.95 25.90
N LEU A 83 -15.59 12.87 26.67
CA LEU A 83 -15.55 12.93 28.15
C LEU A 83 -14.10 13.19 28.61
N ALA A 84 -13.10 12.58 27.95
CA ALA A 84 -11.71 12.86 28.24
C ALA A 84 -11.37 14.35 28.02
N ALA A 85 -11.89 14.95 26.96
CA ALA A 85 -11.72 16.38 26.70
C ALA A 85 -12.43 17.24 27.73
N GLU A 86 -13.68 16.89 28.18
CA GLU A 86 -14.44 17.60 29.17
C GLU A 86 -13.80 17.56 30.59
N PHE A 87 -13.13 16.46 30.92
CA PHE A 87 -12.49 16.23 32.23
C PHE A 87 -10.96 16.27 32.17
N ALA A 88 -10.39 16.97 31.18
CA ALA A 88 -8.96 16.99 30.94
C ALA A 88 -8.14 17.47 32.16
N ASP A 89 -8.57 18.53 32.82
CA ASP A 89 -7.90 19.11 33.97
C ASP A 89 -7.91 18.19 35.21
N GLU A 90 -9.03 17.50 35.43
CA GLU A 90 -9.16 16.53 36.53
C GLU A 90 -8.34 15.26 36.24
N LEU A 91 -8.32 14.81 34.98
CA LEU A 91 -7.53 13.66 34.56
C LEU A 91 -6.03 13.93 34.70
N ASP A 92 -5.56 15.12 34.33
CA ASP A 92 -4.18 15.56 34.53
C ASP A 92 -3.80 15.61 36.00
N SER A 93 -4.69 16.18 36.83
CA SER A 93 -4.52 16.23 38.29
C SER A 93 -4.48 14.84 38.94
N LEU A 94 -5.11 13.82 38.34
CA LEU A 94 -5.08 12.42 38.77
C LEU A 94 -3.84 11.68 38.23
N GLY A 95 -2.95 12.35 37.48
CA GLY A 95 -1.80 11.74 36.82
C GLY A 95 -2.15 10.83 35.65
N VAL A 96 -3.41 10.90 35.19
CA VAL A 96 -3.87 10.15 34.02
C VAL A 96 -3.51 10.95 32.76
N ARG A 97 -2.56 10.47 32.02
CA ARG A 97 -2.28 11.02 30.69
C ARG A 97 -3.48 10.81 29.79
N VAL A 98 -4.08 11.88 29.32
CA VAL A 98 -5.20 11.80 28.38
C VAL A 98 -4.68 11.17 27.09
N ALA A 99 -5.33 10.09 26.64
CA ALA A 99 -4.93 9.36 25.41
C ALA A 99 -4.88 10.28 24.17
N ALA A 100 -5.54 11.41 24.16
CA ALA A 100 -5.41 12.46 23.16
C ALA A 100 -4.04 13.17 23.19
N LEU A 101 -3.40 13.27 24.38
CA LEU A 101 -2.03 13.77 24.54
C LEU A 101 -1.03 12.65 24.19
N GLU A 102 -1.33 11.41 24.51
CA GLU A 102 -0.52 10.25 24.12
C GLU A 102 -0.60 10.00 22.60
N LYS A 103 -1.74 10.21 21.95
CA LYS A 103 -1.84 10.26 20.48
C LYS A 103 -1.03 11.39 19.84
N LYS A 104 -0.76 12.47 20.56
CA LYS A 104 0.14 13.55 20.10
C LYS A 104 1.61 13.25 20.39
N SER A 105 1.94 12.38 21.34
CA SER A 105 3.31 12.02 21.66
C SER A 105 3.86 10.94 20.76
N ASP A 106 3.02 10.03 20.22
CA ASP A 106 3.38 9.04 19.20
C ASP A 106 3.15 9.60 17.79
N ASN A 107 3.93 10.64 17.44
CA ASN A 107 3.91 11.18 16.08
C ASN A 107 4.42 10.19 15.03
N VAL A 108 4.96 9.04 15.42
CA VAL A 108 5.53 8.05 14.50
C VAL A 108 4.78 6.73 14.60
N LYS A 109 4.12 6.35 13.51
CA LYS A 109 3.51 5.03 13.35
C LYS A 109 4.49 4.11 12.63
N ILE A 110 4.71 2.93 13.19
CA ILE A 110 5.52 1.86 12.61
C ILE A 110 4.60 0.77 12.09
N THR A 111 4.82 0.32 10.85
CA THR A 111 4.14 -0.83 10.25
C THR A 111 5.18 -1.65 9.49
N GLY A 112 4.89 -2.92 9.25
CA GLY A 112 5.86 -3.78 8.60
C GLY A 112 5.27 -4.76 7.59
N GLN A 113 6.15 -5.29 6.75
CA GLN A 113 5.86 -6.34 5.80
C GLN A 113 7.05 -7.27 5.69
N ILE A 114 6.79 -8.57 5.74
CA ILE A 114 7.75 -9.60 5.36
C ILE A 114 7.19 -10.31 4.12
N ARG A 115 8.02 -10.48 3.10
CA ARG A 115 7.69 -11.21 1.88
C ARG A 115 8.72 -12.31 1.65
N ALA A 116 8.30 -13.56 1.71
CA ALA A 116 9.05 -14.67 1.16
C ALA A 116 8.59 -14.90 -0.29
N HIS A 117 9.52 -14.98 -1.23
CA HIS A 117 9.20 -15.31 -2.61
C HIS A 117 10.14 -16.37 -3.18
N TYR A 118 9.63 -17.07 -4.16
CA TYR A 118 10.35 -17.99 -4.99
C TYR A 118 10.00 -17.72 -6.47
N GLU A 119 11.01 -17.60 -7.31
CA GLU A 119 10.89 -17.39 -8.75
C GLU A 119 11.65 -18.48 -9.47
N SER A 120 11.00 -19.12 -10.44
CA SER A 120 11.62 -20.14 -11.31
C SER A 120 11.55 -19.69 -12.77
N TYR A 121 12.66 -19.81 -13.48
CA TYR A 121 12.78 -19.41 -14.88
C TYR A 121 12.98 -20.61 -15.80
N ASP A 122 12.63 -20.44 -17.09
CA ASP A 122 13.05 -21.37 -18.14
C ASP A 122 14.58 -21.36 -18.29
N LYS A 123 15.18 -22.55 -18.47
CA LYS A 123 16.62 -22.73 -18.69
C LYS A 123 17.18 -22.00 -19.91
N GLN A 124 16.33 -21.52 -20.81
CA GLN A 124 16.73 -20.86 -22.04
C GLN A 124 17.05 -19.38 -21.88
N ARG A 125 16.83 -18.85 -20.68
CA ARG A 125 17.04 -17.45 -20.39
C ARG A 125 18.52 -17.12 -20.33
N LEU A 126 18.98 -16.26 -21.27
CA LEU A 126 20.30 -15.60 -21.26
C LEU A 126 21.51 -16.48 -20.91
N GLY A 127 21.47 -17.80 -21.17
CA GLY A 127 22.63 -18.68 -20.97
C GLY A 127 23.07 -18.86 -19.51
N LYS A 128 22.21 -18.55 -18.53
CA LYS A 128 22.51 -18.79 -17.12
C LYS A 128 21.99 -20.15 -16.67
N ASP A 129 22.84 -20.89 -15.97
CA ASP A 129 22.49 -22.19 -15.38
C ASP A 129 21.53 -22.12 -14.20
N THR A 130 21.33 -20.93 -13.63
CA THR A 130 20.47 -20.74 -12.45
C THR A 130 19.03 -20.52 -12.87
N ASN A 131 18.18 -21.46 -12.52
CA ASN A 131 16.78 -21.48 -12.92
C ASN A 131 15.83 -20.97 -11.85
N ALA A 132 16.33 -20.60 -10.71
CA ALA A 132 15.49 -20.15 -9.61
C ALA A 132 16.19 -19.09 -8.74
N THR A 133 15.39 -18.22 -8.16
CA THR A 133 15.79 -17.33 -7.05
C THR A 133 14.78 -17.44 -5.91
N SER A 134 15.23 -17.23 -4.71
CA SER A 134 14.33 -17.14 -3.55
C SER A 134 14.87 -16.10 -2.59
N ALA A 135 14.00 -15.22 -2.10
CA ALA A 135 14.45 -14.23 -1.16
C ALA A 135 13.40 -13.94 -0.07
N LEU A 136 13.91 -13.49 1.06
CA LEU A 136 13.14 -12.96 2.17
C LEU A 136 13.34 -11.44 2.24
N ARG A 137 12.30 -10.68 1.93
CA ARG A 137 12.32 -9.23 1.99
C ARG A 137 11.59 -8.71 3.21
N SER A 138 12.28 -7.92 4.02
CA SER A 138 11.71 -7.22 5.16
C SER A 138 11.60 -5.72 4.84
N ARG A 139 10.44 -5.13 5.13
CA ARG A 139 10.16 -3.70 5.02
C ARG A 139 9.55 -3.15 6.29
N ILE A 140 10.06 -2.03 6.74
CA ILE A 140 9.54 -1.28 7.89
C ILE A 140 9.22 0.14 7.44
N TRP A 141 7.96 0.56 7.61
CA TRP A 141 7.51 1.92 7.34
C TRP A 141 7.45 2.71 8.63
N LEU A 142 7.98 3.92 8.56
CA LEU A 142 7.95 4.94 9.60
C LEU A 142 7.12 6.11 9.05
N THR A 143 5.96 6.36 9.64
CA THR A 143 5.11 7.48 9.23
C THR A 143 5.00 8.46 10.37
N GLY A 144 5.49 9.68 10.20
CA GLY A 144 5.45 10.77 11.17
C GLY A 144 4.52 11.89 10.72
N GLN A 145 3.66 12.37 11.63
CA GLN A 145 2.84 13.55 11.37
C GLN A 145 3.69 14.81 11.58
N VAL A 146 3.85 15.63 10.52
CA VAL A 146 4.60 16.89 10.58
C VAL A 146 3.70 18.00 11.14
N ASN A 147 2.48 18.12 10.62
CA ASN A 147 1.41 18.99 11.12
C ASN A 147 0.05 18.46 10.61
N GLU A 148 -1.03 19.20 10.74
CA GLU A 148 -2.38 18.75 10.35
C GLU A 148 -2.49 18.35 8.87
N ASP A 149 -1.76 19.00 7.98
CA ASP A 149 -1.83 18.80 6.53
C ASP A 149 -0.69 17.93 5.99
N TRP A 150 0.41 17.75 6.72
CA TRP A 150 1.64 17.13 6.21
C TRP A 150 2.12 15.97 7.05
N LYS A 151 2.56 14.92 6.37
CA LYS A 151 3.21 13.75 6.95
C LYS A 151 4.51 13.40 6.21
N TYR A 152 5.45 12.86 6.96
CA TYR A 152 6.64 12.19 6.45
C TYR A 152 6.42 10.68 6.40
N THR A 153 6.95 10.03 5.37
CA THR A 153 6.98 8.57 5.28
C THR A 153 8.37 8.12 4.87
N GLY A 154 8.99 7.28 5.71
CA GLY A 154 10.21 6.56 5.41
C GLY A 154 9.94 5.06 5.28
N MET A 155 10.74 4.35 4.48
CA MET A 155 10.69 2.89 4.39
C MET A 155 12.09 2.31 4.31
N LEU A 156 12.44 1.52 5.31
CA LEU A 156 13.64 0.70 5.33
C LEU A 156 13.36 -0.65 4.69
N GLN A 157 14.29 -1.15 3.89
CA GLN A 157 14.20 -2.48 3.28
C GLN A 157 15.52 -3.22 3.47
N ASN A 158 15.39 -4.51 3.79
CA ASN A 158 16.43 -5.51 3.69
C ASN A 158 15.90 -6.68 2.85
N GLU A 159 16.76 -7.29 2.04
CA GLU A 159 16.41 -8.48 1.24
C GLU A 159 17.56 -9.48 1.35
N GLN A 160 17.22 -10.72 1.70
CA GLN A 160 18.16 -11.81 1.88
C GLN A 160 17.87 -12.89 0.83
N ASP A 161 18.90 -13.30 0.08
CA ASP A 161 18.81 -14.44 -0.83
C ASP A 161 18.83 -15.74 0.00
N LEU A 162 17.88 -16.63 -0.28
CA LEU A 162 17.73 -17.88 0.48
C LEU A 162 18.34 -19.10 -0.25
N LEU A 163 18.69 -18.99 -1.52
CA LEU A 163 19.26 -20.11 -2.31
C LEU A 163 20.77 -20.05 -2.38
N ASP A 164 21.36 -18.86 -2.43
CA ASP A 164 22.80 -18.70 -2.68
C ASP A 164 23.59 -18.37 -1.40
N ASP A 165 22.99 -18.46 -0.21
CA ASP A 165 23.57 -18.05 1.10
C ASP A 165 24.20 -16.64 1.10
N LYS A 166 23.79 -15.82 0.14
CA LYS A 166 24.24 -14.43 0.01
C LYS A 166 23.18 -13.52 0.63
N GLY A 167 23.27 -13.34 1.93
CA GLY A 167 22.48 -12.29 2.60
C GLY A 167 22.84 -10.93 2.00
N ASN A 168 21.87 -10.15 1.59
CA ASN A 168 22.09 -8.73 1.42
C ASN A 168 22.05 -8.10 2.81
N GLU A 169 23.19 -7.94 3.43
CA GLU A 169 23.34 -7.37 4.77
C GLU A 169 22.97 -5.89 4.81
N LYS A 170 22.77 -5.28 3.64
CA LYS A 170 22.49 -3.86 3.51
C LYS A 170 21.03 -3.55 3.79
N THR A 171 20.81 -2.67 4.74
CA THR A 171 19.50 -2.09 5.03
C THR A 171 19.49 -0.62 4.66
N ASP A 172 18.65 -0.24 3.67
CA ASP A 172 18.62 1.11 3.13
C ASP A 172 17.23 1.74 3.22
N PHE A 173 17.20 3.07 3.26
CA PHE A 173 15.98 3.83 3.00
C PHE A 173 15.61 3.75 1.52
N GLN A 174 14.64 2.89 1.21
CA GLN A 174 14.10 2.75 -0.14
C GLN A 174 13.08 3.84 -0.49
N ARG A 175 12.47 4.46 0.52
CA ARG A 175 11.55 5.58 0.38
C ARG A 175 11.78 6.58 1.50
N ALA A 176 11.72 7.88 1.15
CA ALA A 176 11.81 8.99 2.09
C ALA A 176 11.14 10.21 1.43
N PHE A 177 9.91 10.52 1.82
CA PHE A 177 9.13 11.58 1.20
C PHE A 177 8.18 12.23 2.20
N VAL A 178 7.80 13.45 1.87
CA VAL A 178 6.72 14.17 2.53
C VAL A 178 5.49 14.20 1.63
N SER A 179 4.30 14.12 2.21
CA SER A 179 3.06 14.24 1.48
C SER A 179 2.04 15.06 2.28
N GLY A 180 1.28 15.89 1.56
CA GLY A 180 0.32 16.79 2.20
C GLY A 180 -0.54 17.53 1.18
N ARG A 181 -1.05 18.69 1.61
CA ARG A 181 -1.88 19.56 0.78
C ARG A 181 -1.42 21.01 0.90
N ILE A 182 -1.52 21.72 -0.22
CA ILE A 182 -1.42 23.18 -0.29
C ILE A 182 -2.74 23.65 -0.94
N GLY A 183 -3.67 24.18 -0.13
CA GLY A 183 -5.02 24.44 -0.59
C GLY A 183 -5.70 23.19 -1.15
N GLY A 184 -6.20 23.24 -2.38
CA GLY A 184 -6.83 22.10 -3.07
C GLY A 184 -5.86 21.10 -3.70
N VAL A 185 -4.56 21.39 -3.73
CA VAL A 185 -3.53 20.60 -4.40
C VAL A 185 -2.94 19.55 -3.47
N LYS A 186 -2.94 18.28 -3.87
CA LYS A 186 -2.15 17.24 -3.21
C LYS A 186 -0.70 17.37 -3.65
N VAL A 187 0.22 17.28 -2.71
CA VAL A 187 1.66 17.36 -2.97
C VAL A 187 2.35 16.14 -2.36
N GLU A 188 3.24 15.51 -3.12
CA GLU A 188 4.21 14.54 -2.65
C GLU A 188 5.58 14.95 -3.13
N ALA A 189 6.59 14.96 -2.25
CA ALA A 189 7.95 15.36 -2.60
C ALA A 189 8.98 14.48 -1.90
N GLY A 190 9.94 13.97 -2.66
CA GLY A 190 11.02 13.11 -2.18
C GLY A 190 11.11 11.79 -2.93
N ARG A 191 11.80 10.83 -2.32
CA ARG A 191 11.99 9.48 -2.87
C ARG A 191 10.81 8.58 -2.59
N ASN A 192 10.07 8.18 -3.62
CA ASN A 192 8.97 7.22 -3.51
C ASN A 192 8.86 6.36 -4.78
N ASN A 193 8.07 5.29 -4.71
CA ASN A 193 7.73 4.51 -5.90
C ASN A 193 6.75 5.31 -6.78
N THR A 194 7.04 5.31 -8.07
CA THR A 194 6.17 5.91 -9.09
C THR A 194 5.65 4.80 -10.00
N VAL A 195 4.35 4.82 -10.26
CA VAL A 195 3.66 3.89 -11.15
C VAL A 195 3.00 4.70 -12.25
N LEU A 196 3.38 4.47 -13.51
CA LEU A 196 2.90 5.18 -14.69
C LEU A 196 2.43 4.20 -15.77
N GLY A 197 1.50 4.63 -16.61
CA GLY A 197 1.00 3.84 -17.74
C GLY A 197 -0.10 2.83 -17.39
N GLY A 198 -0.79 3.04 -16.26
CA GLY A 198 -1.88 2.17 -15.82
C GLY A 198 -1.41 0.83 -15.20
N GLY A 199 -2.36 0.03 -14.74
CA GLY A 199 -2.12 -1.30 -14.20
C GLY A 199 -1.05 -1.35 -13.10
N VAL A 200 -0.10 -2.27 -13.24
CA VAL A 200 1.05 -2.41 -12.34
C VAL A 200 2.23 -1.48 -12.68
N GLY A 201 2.03 -0.55 -13.63
CA GLY A 201 3.06 0.32 -14.19
C GLY A 201 3.58 -0.22 -15.52
N ASN A 202 2.73 -0.11 -16.54
CA ASN A 202 3.09 -0.58 -17.89
C ASN A 202 4.22 0.23 -18.52
N ILE A 203 4.44 1.47 -18.06
CA ILE A 203 5.55 2.35 -18.47
C ILE A 203 6.65 2.34 -17.42
N LEU A 204 6.29 2.66 -16.17
CA LEU A 204 7.23 2.76 -15.07
C LEU A 204 6.61 2.24 -13.78
N SER A 205 7.31 1.36 -13.09
CA SER A 205 7.10 1.04 -11.67
C SER A 205 8.44 0.95 -10.97
N ASN A 206 8.96 2.10 -10.55
CA ASN A 206 10.26 2.16 -9.90
C ASN A 206 10.35 3.33 -8.92
N ARG A 207 11.45 3.38 -8.17
CA ARG A 207 11.78 4.53 -7.32
C ARG A 207 12.06 5.76 -8.18
N THR A 208 11.54 6.88 -7.73
CA THR A 208 11.82 8.19 -8.30
C THR A 208 12.10 9.20 -7.20
N ASP A 209 13.01 10.12 -7.44
CA ASP A 209 13.16 11.34 -6.68
C ASP A 209 12.35 12.41 -7.39
N ALA A 210 11.17 12.75 -6.87
CA ALA A 210 10.22 13.56 -7.62
C ALA A 210 9.36 14.46 -6.74
N VAL A 211 8.82 15.51 -7.37
CA VAL A 211 7.68 16.27 -6.88
C VAL A 211 6.46 15.87 -7.72
N LYS A 212 5.38 15.51 -7.03
CA LYS A 212 4.12 15.08 -7.64
C LYS A 212 2.98 15.97 -7.13
N LEU A 213 2.19 16.48 -8.06
CA LEU A 213 1.04 17.35 -7.80
C LEU A 213 -0.23 16.65 -8.29
N GLY A 214 -1.28 16.69 -7.47
CA GLY A 214 -2.58 16.11 -7.81
C GLY A 214 -3.72 17.10 -7.62
N PHE A 215 -4.60 17.20 -8.62
CA PHE A 215 -5.72 18.13 -8.66
C PHE A 215 -7.02 17.39 -8.95
N GLY A 216 -8.14 18.03 -8.63
CA GLY A 216 -9.48 17.57 -8.98
C GLY A 216 -10.06 16.51 -8.03
N LYS A 217 -11.33 16.21 -8.23
CA LYS A 217 -12.12 15.23 -7.43
C LYS A 217 -12.57 14.07 -8.33
N ASP A 218 -13.56 14.31 -9.18
CA ASP A 218 -14.13 13.29 -10.10
C ASP A 218 -13.21 13.10 -11.30
N VAL A 219 -12.76 14.20 -11.90
CA VAL A 219 -11.69 14.20 -12.87
C VAL A 219 -10.40 14.60 -12.13
N LYS A 220 -9.40 13.73 -12.20
CA LYS A 220 -8.11 13.87 -11.55
C LYS A 220 -7.06 14.20 -12.57
N PHE A 221 -6.32 15.26 -12.30
CA PHE A 221 -5.18 15.67 -13.08
C PHE A 221 -3.91 15.55 -12.22
N GLY A 222 -2.85 14.99 -12.77
CA GLY A 222 -1.57 14.80 -12.10
C GLY A 222 -0.44 15.42 -12.92
N LEU A 223 0.49 16.09 -12.22
CA LEU A 223 1.76 16.53 -12.77
C LEU A 223 2.89 15.98 -11.92
N GLN A 224 3.97 15.52 -12.56
CA GLN A 224 5.15 15.02 -11.88
C GLN A 224 6.39 15.53 -12.59
N TYR A 225 7.42 15.84 -11.79
CA TYR A 225 8.77 16.14 -12.28
C TYR A 225 9.80 15.54 -11.34
N GLY A 226 10.82 14.91 -11.89
CA GLY A 226 11.86 14.28 -11.13
C GLY A 226 12.86 13.48 -11.96
N ARG A 227 13.50 12.52 -11.34
CA ARG A 227 14.37 11.53 -12.01
C ARG A 227 14.00 10.12 -11.56
N VAL A 228 14.22 9.15 -12.41
CA VAL A 228 14.19 7.73 -12.02
C VAL A 228 15.50 7.42 -11.33
N ASP A 229 15.42 7.03 -10.05
CA ASP A 229 16.59 6.59 -9.27
C ASP A 229 16.48 5.10 -8.96
N PRO A 230 17.18 4.29 -9.72
CA PRO A 230 16.98 2.86 -9.72
C PRO A 230 17.78 2.09 -8.66
N GLY A 231 18.69 2.71 -7.95
CA GLY A 231 19.76 1.94 -7.35
C GLY A 231 20.72 1.41 -8.42
N SER A 232 21.39 0.25 -8.20
CA SER A 232 22.50 -0.20 -9.03
C SER A 232 22.13 -0.82 -10.38
N ASP A 233 20.92 -1.36 -10.55
CA ASP A 233 20.66 -2.33 -11.64
C ASP A 233 19.44 -2.02 -12.53
N ALA A 234 18.92 -0.83 -12.50
CA ALA A 234 17.71 -0.48 -13.23
C ALA A 234 17.89 0.75 -14.13
N PRO A 235 16.93 1.09 -15.00
CA PRO A 235 17.00 2.24 -15.87
C PRO A 235 17.16 3.53 -15.07
N LYS A 236 18.01 4.42 -15.53
CA LYS A 236 18.16 5.78 -15.03
C LYS A 236 17.65 6.77 -16.07
N THR A 237 17.19 7.92 -15.60
CA THR A 237 16.93 9.09 -16.45
C THR A 237 17.60 10.30 -15.84
N ASP A 238 18.02 11.27 -16.66
CA ASP A 238 18.49 12.55 -16.13
C ASP A 238 17.32 13.26 -15.46
N THR A 239 16.25 13.45 -16.20
CA THR A 239 14.97 13.92 -15.67
C THR A 239 13.79 13.21 -16.33
N TYR A 240 12.63 13.37 -15.76
CA TYR A 240 11.37 13.07 -16.43
C TYR A 240 10.28 14.02 -15.94
N TRP A 241 9.29 14.25 -16.81
CA TRP A 241 8.03 14.82 -16.39
C TRP A 241 6.86 14.01 -16.91
N ALA A 242 5.75 14.06 -16.21
CA ALA A 242 4.54 13.35 -16.57
C ALA A 242 3.31 14.21 -16.30
N ALA A 243 2.38 14.20 -17.26
CA ALA A 243 1.03 14.75 -17.09
C ALA A 243 0.01 13.62 -17.26
N THR A 244 -0.90 13.48 -16.31
CA THR A 244 -1.91 12.43 -16.30
C THR A 244 -3.30 12.98 -16.09
N LEU A 245 -4.27 12.39 -16.74
CA LEU A 245 -5.69 12.69 -16.60
C LEU A 245 -6.46 11.40 -16.38
N GLY A 246 -7.42 11.39 -15.46
CA GLY A 246 -8.25 10.21 -15.24
C GLY A 246 -9.55 10.54 -14.53
N GLY A 247 -10.57 9.72 -14.74
CA GLY A 247 -11.87 9.88 -14.11
C GLY A 247 -12.76 8.65 -14.30
N LYS A 248 -13.90 8.64 -13.63
CA LYS A 248 -14.89 7.56 -13.74
C LYS A 248 -16.26 8.10 -14.14
N ILE A 249 -16.94 7.37 -15.02
CA ILE A 249 -18.32 7.59 -15.43
C ILE A 249 -19.07 6.28 -15.15
N GLY A 250 -19.72 6.22 -14.00
CA GLY A 250 -20.33 4.98 -13.54
C GLY A 250 -19.29 3.88 -13.32
N ALA A 251 -19.45 2.75 -14.00
CA ALA A 251 -18.51 1.61 -13.93
C ALA A 251 -17.30 1.75 -14.88
N LEU A 252 -17.30 2.74 -15.77
CA LEU A 252 -16.22 3.00 -16.73
C LEU A 252 -15.21 3.97 -16.15
N GLY A 253 -13.97 3.52 -16.00
CA GLY A 253 -12.79 4.35 -15.73
C GLY A 253 -12.10 4.70 -17.04
N LEU A 254 -11.63 5.94 -17.17
CA LEU A 254 -10.83 6.42 -18.31
C LEU A 254 -9.58 7.10 -17.79
N ASN A 255 -8.47 6.88 -18.46
CA ASN A 255 -7.22 7.54 -18.15
C ASN A 255 -6.41 7.85 -19.42
N ALA A 256 -5.60 8.89 -19.34
CA ALA A 256 -4.65 9.25 -20.38
C ALA A 256 -3.40 9.83 -19.70
N GLY A 257 -2.26 9.74 -20.37
CA GLY A 257 -1.02 10.27 -19.88
C GLY A 257 -0.05 10.63 -20.99
N TYR A 258 0.80 11.60 -20.68
CA TYR A 258 1.98 11.95 -21.46
C TYR A 258 3.19 11.94 -20.53
N TYR A 259 4.27 11.34 -20.98
CA TYR A 259 5.47 11.10 -20.20
C TYR A 259 6.68 11.42 -21.07
N ASP A 260 7.60 12.20 -20.56
CA ASP A 260 8.81 12.62 -21.24
C ASP A 260 10.01 12.28 -20.36
N PHE A 261 10.87 11.41 -20.84
CA PHE A 261 12.04 10.89 -20.13
C PHE A 261 13.30 11.30 -20.87
N ASP A 262 14.13 12.12 -20.23
CA ASP A 262 15.41 12.54 -20.78
C ASP A 262 16.51 11.51 -20.50
N ASN A 263 17.35 11.22 -21.50
CA ASN A 263 18.53 10.37 -21.37
C ASN A 263 18.25 9.02 -20.66
N VAL A 264 17.44 8.16 -21.28
CA VAL A 264 17.12 6.84 -20.72
C VAL A 264 18.29 5.89 -20.81
N TYR A 265 18.91 5.59 -19.67
CA TYR A 265 19.96 4.58 -19.55
C TYR A 265 19.43 3.33 -18.89
N LYS A 266 19.58 2.17 -19.53
CA LYS A 266 19.40 0.88 -18.87
C LYS A 266 20.79 0.34 -18.52
N LEU A 267 21.07 0.22 -17.23
CA LEU A 267 22.22 -0.53 -16.76
C LEU A 267 21.79 -1.98 -16.63
N GLY A 268 22.18 -2.83 -17.56
CA GLY A 268 21.92 -4.25 -17.48
C GLY A 268 23.21 -5.03 -17.22
N ASN A 269 23.20 -5.95 -16.29
CA ASN A 269 24.26 -6.95 -16.07
C ASN A 269 24.30 -8.02 -17.20
N GLY A 270 23.92 -7.71 -18.38
CA GLY A 270 23.84 -8.64 -19.51
C GLY A 270 24.32 -8.08 -20.84
N GLY A 271 25.03 -6.95 -20.85
CA GLY A 271 25.57 -6.39 -22.09
C GLY A 271 24.53 -5.75 -23.01
N TYR A 272 23.30 -5.59 -22.55
CA TYR A 272 22.28 -4.87 -23.30
C TYR A 272 22.49 -3.38 -23.05
N ALA A 273 23.14 -2.73 -24.00
CA ALA A 273 23.23 -1.28 -24.01
C ALA A 273 21.82 -0.72 -23.91
N ALA A 274 21.64 0.10 -22.93
CA ALA A 274 20.49 0.96 -22.78
C ALA A 274 20.06 1.56 -24.11
N LYS A 275 18.93 2.26 -24.11
CA LYS A 275 18.53 3.17 -25.18
C LYS A 275 19.58 4.28 -25.45
N GLY A 276 20.84 4.06 -25.08
CA GLY A 276 22.02 4.85 -25.42
C GLY A 276 22.04 6.30 -24.92
N GLY A 277 21.26 6.62 -23.88
CA GLY A 277 21.04 8.01 -23.47
C GLY A 277 20.05 8.74 -24.38
N GLN A 278 19.13 8.02 -25.00
CA GLN A 278 18.10 8.57 -25.88
C GLN A 278 16.91 9.05 -25.05
N ASP A 279 16.33 10.18 -25.47
CA ASP A 279 15.06 10.66 -24.94
C ASP A 279 13.91 9.72 -25.36
N ASP A 280 12.87 9.64 -24.56
CA ASP A 280 11.72 8.78 -24.82
C ASP A 280 10.43 9.48 -24.40
N LYS A 281 9.55 9.76 -25.35
CA LYS A 281 8.25 10.38 -25.11
C LYS A 281 7.16 9.38 -25.35
N ILE A 282 6.37 9.11 -24.30
CA ILE A 282 5.33 8.08 -24.33
C ILE A 282 3.97 8.71 -24.09
N TRP A 283 3.00 8.30 -24.90
CA TRP A 283 1.58 8.58 -24.67
C TRP A 283 0.87 7.33 -24.22
N SER A 284 -0.11 7.48 -23.35
CA SER A 284 -1.00 6.38 -22.98
C SER A 284 -2.46 6.82 -22.99
N ILE A 285 -3.33 5.89 -23.39
CA ILE A 285 -4.77 5.98 -23.18
C ILE A 285 -5.26 4.63 -22.66
N GLY A 286 -6.07 4.65 -21.61
CA GLY A 286 -6.56 3.44 -20.99
C GLY A 286 -8.01 3.57 -20.54
N ALA A 287 -8.66 2.41 -20.45
CA ALA A 287 -10.00 2.26 -19.91
C ALA A 287 -10.07 1.05 -19.02
N ASP A 288 -10.87 1.13 -17.96
CA ASP A 288 -11.30 -0.01 -17.15
C ASP A 288 -12.83 -0.02 -17.02
N TYR A 289 -13.42 -1.21 -17.07
CA TYR A 289 -14.84 -1.40 -16.86
C TYR A 289 -15.09 -2.46 -15.79
N SER A 290 -15.84 -2.07 -14.76
CA SER A 290 -16.16 -2.95 -13.63
C SER A 290 -17.59 -3.46 -13.74
N PHE A 291 -17.79 -4.78 -13.75
CA PHE A 291 -19.09 -5.43 -13.72
C PHE A 291 -19.13 -6.52 -12.64
N GLY A 292 -19.79 -6.20 -11.55
CA GLY A 292 -19.77 -7.04 -10.35
C GLY A 292 -18.34 -7.20 -9.80
N ASP A 293 -17.90 -8.45 -9.67
CA ASP A 293 -16.57 -8.81 -9.17
C ASP A 293 -15.49 -8.86 -10.27
N VAL A 294 -15.84 -8.56 -11.51
CA VAL A 294 -14.94 -8.62 -12.67
C VAL A 294 -14.55 -7.22 -13.11
N VAL A 295 -13.28 -7.03 -13.42
CA VAL A 295 -12.73 -5.81 -14.04
C VAL A 295 -12.04 -6.21 -15.34
N LEU A 296 -12.47 -5.58 -16.43
CA LEU A 296 -11.77 -5.61 -17.71
C LEU A 296 -10.99 -4.30 -17.86
N ASP A 297 -9.70 -4.38 -18.17
CA ASP A 297 -8.86 -3.20 -18.39
C ASP A 297 -8.10 -3.30 -19.72
N ALA A 298 -7.88 -2.15 -20.36
CA ALA A 298 -7.05 -2.04 -21.54
C ALA A 298 -6.28 -0.73 -21.53
N THR A 299 -5.03 -0.77 -21.99
CA THR A 299 -4.17 0.39 -22.15
C THR A 299 -3.45 0.32 -23.48
N TYR A 300 -3.50 1.38 -24.26
CA TYR A 300 -2.68 1.58 -25.45
C TYR A 300 -1.54 2.57 -25.13
N LEU A 301 -0.37 2.31 -25.68
CA LEU A 301 0.87 3.04 -25.47
C LEU A 301 1.49 3.39 -26.82
N LYS A 302 2.04 4.59 -26.94
CA LYS A 302 2.77 5.05 -28.12
C LYS A 302 4.03 5.79 -27.68
N SER A 303 5.18 5.38 -28.20
CA SER A 303 6.47 6.06 -28.03
C SER A 303 6.87 6.80 -29.30
N ASP A 304 7.79 7.74 -29.18
CA ASP A 304 8.46 8.37 -30.32
C ASP A 304 9.80 7.68 -30.68
N VAL A 305 10.17 6.62 -29.96
CA VAL A 305 11.40 5.86 -30.20
C VAL A 305 11.14 4.77 -31.22
N ASP A 306 11.57 4.98 -32.45
CA ASP A 306 11.49 4.05 -33.58
C ASP A 306 12.76 3.24 -33.81
N LYS A 307 13.89 3.63 -33.17
CA LYS A 307 15.18 2.96 -33.28
C LYS A 307 15.90 2.89 -31.95
N ILE A 308 16.57 1.76 -31.69
CA ILE A 308 17.49 1.57 -30.57
C ILE A 308 18.79 0.99 -31.14
N ASN A 309 19.93 1.63 -30.86
CA ASN A 309 21.24 1.23 -31.39
C ASN A 309 21.25 1.06 -32.93
N GLY A 310 20.49 1.90 -33.64
CA GLY A 310 20.37 1.84 -35.09
C GLY A 310 19.41 0.80 -35.65
N SER A 311 18.93 -0.13 -34.84
CA SER A 311 17.93 -1.13 -35.21
C SER A 311 16.52 -0.59 -35.01
N SER A 312 15.63 -0.81 -35.99
CA SER A 312 14.20 -0.42 -35.88
C SER A 312 13.50 -1.24 -34.83
N VAL A 313 12.67 -0.59 -34.02
CA VAL A 313 11.84 -1.19 -32.97
C VAL A 313 10.39 -0.71 -33.08
N ASP A 314 9.46 -1.49 -32.54
CA ASP A 314 8.06 -1.09 -32.50
C ASP A 314 7.87 0.04 -31.48
N GLU A 315 7.15 1.08 -31.91
CA GLU A 315 6.79 2.26 -31.12
C GLU A 315 5.47 2.09 -30.34
N ASP A 316 4.70 1.06 -30.70
CA ASP A 316 3.36 0.83 -30.17
C ASP A 316 3.36 -0.27 -29.11
N GLY A 317 2.40 -0.17 -28.20
CA GLY A 317 2.12 -1.22 -27.24
C GLY A 317 0.70 -1.21 -26.76
N TYR A 318 0.20 -2.36 -26.36
CA TYR A 318 -1.09 -2.48 -25.67
C TYR A 318 -1.05 -3.56 -24.60
N VAL A 319 -1.88 -3.36 -23.59
CA VAL A 319 -2.07 -4.29 -22.49
C VAL A 319 -3.56 -4.48 -22.30
N ILE A 320 -4.01 -5.72 -22.20
CA ILE A 320 -5.40 -6.08 -21.92
C ILE A 320 -5.42 -6.98 -20.70
N GLY A 321 -6.26 -6.65 -19.73
CA GLY A 321 -6.37 -7.37 -18.46
C GLY A 321 -7.79 -7.76 -18.11
N LEU A 322 -7.91 -8.91 -17.46
CA LEU A 322 -9.13 -9.40 -16.83
C LEU A 322 -8.81 -9.78 -15.39
N THR A 323 -9.52 -9.20 -14.44
CA THR A 323 -9.37 -9.49 -13.02
C THR A 323 -10.71 -9.89 -12.41
N TYR A 324 -10.74 -11.01 -11.70
CA TYR A 324 -11.87 -11.45 -10.91
C TYR A 324 -11.55 -11.37 -9.43
N LYS A 325 -12.30 -10.57 -8.70
CA LYS A 325 -12.09 -10.32 -7.26
C LYS A 325 -10.69 -9.80 -6.92
N GLY A 326 -10.15 -10.27 -5.81
CA GLY A 326 -8.81 -9.97 -5.25
C GLY A 326 -8.74 -10.39 -3.80
N ALA A 327 -7.61 -10.96 -3.38
CA ALA A 327 -7.37 -11.25 -1.97
C ALA A 327 -7.31 -9.94 -1.18
N LYS A 328 -7.99 -9.91 -0.03
CA LYS A 328 -8.01 -8.79 0.91
C LYS A 328 -7.31 -9.24 2.18
N ALA A 329 -6.17 -8.67 2.51
CA ALA A 329 -5.39 -9.05 3.69
C ALA A 329 -6.19 -9.04 5.00
N ALA A 330 -7.16 -8.13 5.13
CA ALA A 330 -8.05 -8.06 6.29
C ALA A 330 -9.09 -9.20 6.36
N LYS A 331 -9.31 -9.97 5.26
CA LYS A 331 -10.37 -10.97 5.15
C LYS A 331 -9.80 -12.32 4.73
N ALA A 332 -9.55 -13.21 5.71
CA ALA A 332 -9.17 -14.59 5.47
C ALA A 332 -10.16 -15.29 4.52
N GLY A 333 -9.66 -16.13 3.62
CA GLY A 333 -10.45 -16.85 2.63
C GLY A 333 -10.84 -16.02 1.39
N SER A 334 -10.55 -14.72 1.35
CA SER A 334 -10.74 -13.93 0.13
C SER A 334 -9.67 -14.29 -0.91
N TYR A 335 -10.07 -14.26 -2.19
CA TYR A 335 -9.18 -14.64 -3.29
C TYR A 335 -9.42 -13.78 -4.52
N GLY A 336 -8.48 -13.85 -5.46
CA GLY A 336 -8.60 -13.26 -6.77
C GLY A 336 -7.84 -14.07 -7.81
N ILE A 337 -8.26 -13.91 -9.07
CA ILE A 337 -7.62 -14.50 -10.24
C ILE A 337 -7.52 -13.40 -11.29
N TYR A 338 -6.42 -13.37 -12.02
CA TYR A 338 -6.23 -12.40 -13.09
C TYR A 338 -5.47 -13.01 -14.26
N ALA A 339 -5.73 -12.44 -15.43
CA ALA A 339 -5.00 -12.76 -16.66
C ALA A 339 -4.74 -11.45 -17.39
N LYS A 340 -3.54 -11.32 -17.96
CA LYS A 340 -3.15 -10.17 -18.77
C LYS A 340 -2.43 -10.61 -20.02
N TYR A 341 -2.70 -9.93 -21.11
CA TYR A 341 -1.92 -10.03 -22.34
C TYR A 341 -1.20 -8.72 -22.59
N TYR A 342 0.03 -8.83 -22.98
CA TYR A 342 0.91 -7.71 -23.26
C TYR A 342 1.47 -7.83 -24.67
N GLU A 343 1.52 -6.70 -25.36
CA GLU A 343 2.34 -6.54 -26.56
C GLU A 343 2.90 -5.12 -26.52
N GLN A 344 4.17 -5.00 -26.17
CA GLN A 344 4.81 -3.71 -25.95
C GLN A 344 6.11 -3.60 -26.76
N GLY A 345 6.19 -2.54 -27.59
CA GLY A 345 7.44 -2.14 -28.22
C GLY A 345 8.45 -1.64 -27.22
N ALA A 346 9.72 -1.71 -27.55
CA ALA A 346 10.82 -1.36 -26.65
C ALA A 346 10.78 0.09 -26.15
N GLY A 347 10.22 1.02 -26.97
CA GLY A 347 10.01 2.42 -26.59
C GLY A 347 8.90 2.61 -25.55
N THR A 348 7.93 1.71 -25.46
CA THR A 348 6.69 1.95 -24.70
C THR A 348 6.83 1.75 -23.20
N TYR A 349 8.00 1.41 -22.68
CA TYR A 349 8.26 1.28 -21.25
C TYR A 349 9.69 1.59 -20.87
N ILE A 350 9.87 2.08 -19.65
CA ILE A 350 11.16 2.35 -19.03
C ILE A 350 11.53 1.21 -18.07
N HIS A 351 10.62 0.85 -17.17
CA HIS A 351 10.78 -0.25 -16.22
C HIS A 351 9.40 -0.77 -15.82
N HIS A 352 9.07 -1.95 -16.30
CA HIS A 352 7.77 -2.56 -16.06
C HIS A 352 7.61 -3.07 -14.62
N GLY A 353 6.38 -3.03 -14.09
CA GLY A 353 6.08 -3.40 -12.71
C GLY A 353 5.73 -4.87 -12.46
N MET A 354 5.94 -5.75 -13.42
CA MET A 354 5.70 -7.19 -13.25
C MET A 354 6.75 -7.87 -12.37
N ASN A 355 6.38 -8.98 -11.75
CA ASN A 355 7.28 -9.82 -10.95
C ASN A 355 8.15 -10.74 -11.85
N THR A 356 8.70 -10.18 -12.92
CA THR A 356 9.62 -10.88 -13.83
C THR A 356 10.78 -9.94 -14.14
N ASN A 357 11.87 -10.47 -14.65
CA ASN A 357 13.01 -9.65 -15.04
C ASN A 357 12.90 -9.06 -16.45
N LEU A 358 11.69 -8.78 -16.94
CA LEU A 358 11.44 -8.27 -18.30
C LEU A 358 12.35 -7.12 -18.73
N ALA A 359 12.65 -6.18 -17.80
CA ALA A 359 13.52 -5.05 -18.10
C ALA A 359 14.94 -5.49 -18.48
N ASN A 360 15.43 -6.59 -17.88
CA ASN A 360 16.74 -7.15 -18.17
C ASN A 360 16.72 -8.03 -19.42
N ASP A 361 15.61 -8.73 -19.67
CA ASP A 361 15.51 -9.72 -20.73
C ASP A 361 15.06 -9.11 -22.07
N PHE A 362 14.13 -8.18 -22.05
CA PHE A 362 13.51 -7.60 -23.24
C PHE A 362 13.68 -6.10 -23.38
N GLY A 363 14.48 -5.47 -22.54
CA GLY A 363 14.55 -4.01 -22.40
C GLY A 363 14.75 -3.22 -23.72
N THR A 364 15.47 -3.76 -24.70
CA THR A 364 15.70 -3.13 -26.01
C THR A 364 14.94 -3.80 -27.15
N TYR A 365 14.24 -4.89 -26.87
CA TYR A 365 13.57 -5.69 -27.88
C TYR A 365 12.04 -5.52 -27.90
N GLY A 366 11.47 -5.03 -26.80
CA GLY A 366 10.05 -5.16 -26.57
C GLY A 366 9.64 -6.61 -26.34
N PHE A 367 8.40 -6.84 -25.93
CA PHE A 367 7.91 -8.18 -25.60
C PHE A 367 6.43 -8.33 -25.93
N LYS A 368 6.02 -9.59 -26.10
CA LYS A 368 4.61 -9.99 -26.20
C LYS A 368 4.39 -11.30 -25.49
N GLY A 369 3.20 -11.48 -24.94
CA GLY A 369 2.84 -12.70 -24.24
C GLY A 369 1.79 -12.47 -23.19
N PHE A 370 1.66 -13.40 -22.27
CA PHE A 370 0.62 -13.34 -21.25
C PHE A 370 1.15 -13.64 -19.86
N MET A 371 0.38 -13.20 -18.90
CA MET A 371 0.56 -13.49 -17.49
C MET A 371 -0.79 -13.90 -16.88
N VAL A 372 -0.77 -14.94 -16.08
CA VAL A 372 -1.93 -15.38 -15.29
C VAL A 372 -1.52 -15.54 -13.84
N GLY A 373 -2.40 -15.18 -12.93
CA GLY A 373 -2.08 -15.30 -11.52
C GLY A 373 -3.31 -15.46 -10.64
N ALA A 374 -3.05 -15.89 -9.42
CA ALA A 374 -4.04 -16.00 -8.37
C ALA A 374 -3.46 -15.54 -7.04
N ASN A 375 -4.30 -14.98 -6.19
CA ASN A 375 -3.95 -14.64 -4.82
C ASN A 375 -5.03 -15.11 -3.84
N TYR A 376 -4.61 -15.41 -2.62
CA TYR A 376 -5.47 -15.96 -1.57
C TYR A 376 -5.04 -15.45 -0.19
N ALA A 377 -5.97 -14.94 0.59
CA ALA A 377 -5.72 -14.55 1.99
C ALA A 377 -5.80 -15.79 2.89
N LEU A 378 -4.65 -16.36 3.23
CA LEU A 378 -4.52 -17.55 4.09
C LEU A 378 -5.07 -17.30 5.49
N ALA A 379 -4.80 -16.11 6.04
CA ALA A 379 -5.28 -15.63 7.32
C ALA A 379 -5.34 -14.10 7.28
N LYS A 380 -5.85 -13.45 8.34
CA LYS A 380 -5.76 -12.00 8.47
C LYS A 380 -4.30 -11.56 8.38
N ASN A 381 -4.01 -10.62 7.49
CA ASN A 381 -2.69 -10.07 7.22
C ASN A 381 -1.66 -11.04 6.61
N ILE A 382 -2.11 -12.20 6.09
CA ILE A 382 -1.26 -13.17 5.41
C ILE A 382 -1.87 -13.47 4.04
N VAL A 383 -1.18 -13.09 2.96
CA VAL A 383 -1.64 -13.30 1.58
C VAL A 383 -0.57 -14.09 0.81
N ALA A 384 -1.01 -15.18 0.17
CA ALA A 384 -0.21 -15.92 -0.80
C ALA A 384 -0.61 -15.52 -2.22
N ALA A 385 0.36 -15.55 -3.15
CA ALA A 385 0.12 -15.36 -4.57
C ALA A 385 0.98 -16.31 -5.39
N VAL A 386 0.47 -16.66 -6.58
CA VAL A 386 1.21 -17.39 -7.62
C VAL A 386 0.92 -16.74 -8.96
N GLU A 387 1.94 -16.65 -9.80
CA GLU A 387 1.89 -15.99 -11.10
C GLU A 387 2.71 -16.82 -12.11
N TYR A 388 2.18 -17.01 -13.29
CA TYR A 388 2.88 -17.60 -14.42
C TYR A 388 2.88 -16.61 -15.58
N SER A 389 4.04 -16.42 -16.19
CA SER A 389 4.20 -15.61 -17.39
C SER A 389 4.93 -16.35 -18.48
N ASP A 390 4.56 -16.05 -19.74
CA ASP A 390 5.19 -16.59 -20.95
C ASP A 390 5.32 -15.44 -21.97
N PHE A 391 6.53 -14.98 -22.19
CA PHE A 391 6.85 -13.82 -23.03
C PHE A 391 7.89 -14.15 -24.07
N ASP A 392 7.68 -13.60 -25.27
CA ASP A 392 8.63 -13.61 -26.39
C ASP A 392 9.12 -12.18 -26.70
N ALA A 393 10.36 -12.07 -27.17
CA ALA A 393 10.86 -10.80 -27.71
C ALA A 393 10.10 -10.42 -28.98
N LYS A 394 9.74 -9.13 -29.11
CA LYS A 394 9.09 -8.60 -30.33
C LYS A 394 10.09 -8.39 -31.48
N ASN A 395 11.18 -7.69 -31.19
CA ASN A 395 12.12 -7.22 -32.20
C ASN A 395 13.45 -7.99 -32.13
N THR A 396 14.20 -7.88 -33.20
CA THR A 396 15.61 -8.25 -33.29
C THR A 396 16.41 -6.96 -33.29
N VAL A 397 17.41 -6.85 -32.41
CA VAL A 397 18.31 -5.70 -32.31
C VAL A 397 19.74 -6.22 -32.47
N ASP A 398 20.55 -5.57 -33.34
CA ASP A 398 21.92 -6.00 -33.69
C ASP A 398 22.03 -7.45 -34.16
N GLY A 399 21.00 -7.95 -34.87
CA GLY A 399 20.92 -9.32 -35.34
C GLY A 399 20.61 -10.35 -34.26
N VAL A 400 20.38 -9.94 -33.03
CA VAL A 400 20.06 -10.81 -31.90
C VAL A 400 18.58 -10.70 -31.56
N LYS A 401 17.94 -11.86 -31.40
CA LYS A 401 16.60 -11.97 -30.82
C LYS A 401 16.69 -12.85 -29.58
N PRO A 402 16.35 -12.34 -28.38
CA PRO A 402 16.33 -13.17 -27.18
C PRO A 402 15.32 -14.31 -27.30
N LYS A 403 15.57 -15.36 -26.56
CA LYS A 403 14.63 -16.47 -26.42
C LYS A 403 13.47 -16.06 -25.52
N SER A 404 12.40 -16.87 -25.51
CA SER A 404 11.25 -16.67 -24.63
C SER A 404 11.65 -16.70 -23.15
N ASP A 405 10.96 -15.93 -22.35
CA ASP A 405 11.03 -15.97 -20.89
C ASP A 405 9.74 -16.57 -20.32
N LYS A 406 9.86 -17.72 -19.64
CA LYS A 406 8.76 -18.35 -18.92
C LYS A 406 9.09 -18.34 -17.44
N THR A 407 8.27 -17.66 -16.68
CA THR A 407 8.54 -17.49 -15.26
C THR A 407 7.35 -17.95 -14.42
N ILE A 408 7.64 -18.69 -13.35
CA ILE A 408 6.71 -18.94 -12.25
C ILE A 408 7.21 -18.12 -11.07
N TRP A 409 6.35 -17.22 -10.58
CA TRP A 409 6.56 -16.48 -9.35
C TRP A 409 5.59 -16.97 -8.29
N SER A 410 6.06 -17.15 -7.07
CA SER A 410 5.20 -17.42 -5.91
C SER A 410 5.68 -16.62 -4.71
N GLU A 411 4.74 -16.14 -3.90
CA GLU A 411 5.07 -15.35 -2.72
C GLU A 411 4.07 -15.55 -1.59
N VAL A 412 4.54 -15.33 -0.37
CA VAL A 412 3.71 -15.14 0.82
C VAL A 412 4.11 -13.84 1.49
N ILE A 413 3.10 -13.00 1.74
CA ILE A 413 3.27 -11.67 2.34
C ILE A 413 2.59 -11.67 3.71
N PHE A 414 3.35 -11.28 4.74
CA PHE A 414 2.89 -11.00 6.09
C PHE A 414 2.93 -9.49 6.31
N THR A 415 1.83 -8.91 6.85
CA THR A 415 1.75 -7.49 7.18
C THR A 415 1.40 -7.29 8.65
N PHE A 416 1.99 -6.30 9.32
CA PHE A 416 1.78 -6.01 10.75
C PHE A 416 1.91 -4.52 11.04
#